data_9af2097afb8b302ac7dc07040aa4d95c
#
_entry.id   9af2097afb8b302ac7dc07040aa4d95c
#
_cell.length_a   1.000
_cell.length_b   1.000
_cell.length_c   1.000
_cell.angle_alpha   90.00
_cell.angle_beta   90.00
_cell.angle_gamma   90.00
#
_symmetry.space_group_name_H-M   'P 1'
#
loop_
_entity.id
_entity.type
_entity.pdbx_description
1 polymer ?
#
loop_
_entity_poly.entity_id
_entity_poly.type
_entity_poly.pdbx_seq_one_letter_code
_entity_poly.pdbx_strand_id
1 'polypeptide(L)'
;EQIAGKVLLRRSNPVTPTDAGQSVLRIARQSEFLQQEMERELMGAGGFQSVSVAVNADSLATWFIDAVGTLSREDSIFCDLRREGEFHSSAMLRSGEVMAVITSKPEKIPGCSVETLGVARYWCVATPDYVQRYLPGWPKRVSREELNRAPVVEYDRKDFVQDVARVLIEQEVGLEAEETFTQSPTIYIPSSPDYARAVSAGIAWGLIPEAQCAEELASGHLVKLAATPVEFPLYWQRWNINSPVMETVTRRVHEAARGDLIY
;
A
#
# COMPACT_ATOMS: atom_id res chain seq x y z
N GLU A 1 -23.56 5.47 -26.95
CA GLU A 1 -23.79 6.89 -26.69
C GLU A 1 -25.25 7.28 -26.88
N GLN A 2 -25.93 6.78 -27.94
CA GLN A 2 -27.36 7.06 -28.17
C GLN A 2 -28.27 6.68 -27.00
N ILE A 3 -28.01 5.55 -26.34
CA ILE A 3 -28.80 5.05 -25.19
C ILE A 3 -28.43 5.83 -23.91
N ALA A 4 -27.17 6.18 -23.74
CA ALA A 4 -26.67 6.85 -22.53
C ALA A 4 -26.91 8.37 -22.54
N GLY A 5 -27.21 8.97 -23.67
CA GLY A 5 -27.34 10.42 -23.84
C GLY A 5 -26.07 11.21 -23.50
N LYS A 6 -24.92 10.54 -23.42
CA LYS A 6 -23.62 11.09 -23.01
C LYS A 6 -22.50 10.57 -23.91
N VAL A 7 -21.48 11.40 -24.11
CA VAL A 7 -20.24 10.99 -24.77
C VAL A 7 -19.49 10.03 -23.86
N LEU A 8 -19.15 8.84 -24.34
CA LEU A 8 -18.47 7.80 -23.57
C LEU A 8 -16.95 7.76 -23.81
N LEU A 9 -16.51 8.26 -24.98
CA LEU A 9 -15.09 8.24 -25.37
C LEU A 9 -14.60 9.65 -25.69
N ARG A 10 -13.41 9.99 -25.23
CA ARG A 10 -12.69 11.21 -25.66
C ARG A 10 -11.90 10.90 -26.91
N ARG A 11 -11.94 11.81 -27.88
CA ARG A 11 -11.12 11.72 -29.10
C ARG A 11 -9.68 12.17 -28.80
N SER A 12 -8.94 11.34 -28.08
CA SER A 12 -7.52 11.50 -27.78
C SER A 12 -6.71 10.40 -28.47
N ASN A 13 -5.41 10.53 -28.54
CA ASN A 13 -4.54 9.45 -29.01
C ASN A 13 -3.60 9.05 -27.85
N PRO A 14 -3.80 7.88 -27.24
CA PRO A 14 -4.87 6.90 -27.48
C PRO A 14 -6.27 7.39 -27.08
N VAL A 15 -7.32 6.76 -27.61
CA VAL A 15 -8.70 7.01 -27.23
C VAL A 15 -8.90 6.65 -25.75
N THR A 16 -9.48 7.55 -24.96
CA THR A 16 -9.73 7.35 -23.54
C THR A 16 -11.21 7.45 -23.18
N PRO A 17 -11.71 6.70 -22.19
CA PRO A 17 -13.08 6.84 -21.74
C PRO A 17 -13.30 8.16 -20.99
N THR A 18 -14.51 8.71 -21.11
CA THR A 18 -15.01 9.74 -20.18
C THR A 18 -15.41 9.11 -18.85
N ASP A 19 -15.77 9.91 -17.84
CA ASP A 19 -16.27 9.37 -16.56
C ASP A 19 -17.53 8.50 -16.74
N ALA A 20 -18.41 8.91 -17.69
CA ALA A 20 -19.56 8.09 -18.10
C ALA A 20 -19.10 6.80 -18.80
N GLY A 21 -18.07 6.87 -19.65
CA GLY A 21 -17.46 5.72 -20.30
C GLY A 21 -16.83 4.76 -19.31
N GLN A 22 -16.10 5.25 -18.31
CA GLN A 22 -15.52 4.42 -17.23
C GLN A 22 -16.62 3.69 -16.45
N SER A 23 -17.74 4.37 -16.13
CA SER A 23 -18.87 3.73 -15.45
C SER A 23 -19.47 2.59 -16.27
N VAL A 24 -19.62 2.77 -17.60
CA VAL A 24 -20.13 1.71 -18.49
C VAL A 24 -19.15 0.54 -18.57
N LEU A 25 -17.86 0.81 -18.72
CA LEU A 25 -16.82 -0.22 -18.75
C LEU A 25 -16.79 -1.04 -17.45
N ARG A 26 -16.90 -0.38 -16.30
CA ARG A 26 -16.97 -1.07 -15.02
C ARG A 26 -18.18 -2.00 -14.95
N ILE A 27 -19.37 -1.52 -15.32
CA ILE A 27 -20.60 -2.35 -15.30
C ILE A 27 -20.45 -3.55 -16.25
N ALA A 28 -19.89 -3.36 -17.44
CA ALA A 28 -19.64 -4.42 -18.39
C ALA A 28 -18.71 -5.50 -17.80
N ARG A 29 -17.60 -5.11 -17.18
CA ARG A 29 -16.65 -6.02 -16.51
C ARG A 29 -17.27 -6.74 -15.31
N GLN A 30 -18.09 -6.05 -14.53
CA GLN A 30 -18.86 -6.67 -13.44
C GLN A 30 -19.83 -7.74 -13.97
N SER A 31 -20.53 -7.45 -15.06
CA SER A 31 -21.46 -8.40 -15.69
C SER A 31 -20.73 -9.62 -16.26
N GLU A 32 -19.58 -9.41 -16.91
CA GLU A 32 -18.73 -10.49 -17.42
C GLU A 32 -18.23 -11.41 -16.28
N PHE A 33 -17.77 -10.82 -15.18
CA PHE A 33 -17.33 -11.58 -14.02
C PHE A 33 -18.45 -12.42 -13.41
N LEU A 34 -19.65 -11.85 -13.20
CA LEU A 34 -20.82 -12.58 -12.67
C LEU A 34 -21.30 -13.66 -13.64
N GLN A 35 -21.22 -13.43 -14.94
CA GLN A 35 -21.52 -14.44 -15.94
C GLN A 35 -20.54 -15.63 -15.84
N GLN A 36 -19.26 -15.38 -15.69
CA GLN A 36 -18.25 -16.44 -15.50
C GLN A 36 -18.47 -17.24 -14.22
N GLU A 37 -18.87 -16.59 -13.12
CA GLU A 37 -19.26 -17.29 -11.88
C GLU A 37 -20.47 -18.22 -12.12
N MET A 38 -21.52 -17.70 -12.74
CA MET A 38 -22.73 -18.47 -13.04
C MET A 38 -22.44 -19.68 -13.96
N GLU A 39 -21.66 -19.49 -15.02
CA GLU A 39 -21.27 -20.57 -15.93
C GLU A 39 -20.54 -21.71 -15.21
N ARG A 40 -19.68 -21.39 -14.25
CA ARG A 40 -18.97 -22.39 -13.45
C ARG A 40 -19.90 -23.12 -12.50
N GLU A 41 -20.79 -22.40 -11.83
CA GLU A 41 -21.78 -23.02 -10.94
C GLU A 41 -22.66 -24.01 -11.68
N LEU A 42 -23.11 -23.66 -12.89
CA LEU A 42 -23.99 -24.48 -13.70
C LEU A 42 -23.27 -25.67 -14.35
N MET A 43 -22.03 -25.47 -14.80
CA MET A 43 -21.31 -26.49 -15.56
C MET A 43 -20.52 -27.47 -14.67
N GLY A 44 -20.42 -27.21 -13.36
CA GLY A 44 -19.59 -27.99 -12.43
C GLY A 44 -18.11 -28.02 -12.86
N ALA A 45 -17.70 -27.05 -13.66
CA ALA A 45 -16.37 -27.02 -14.23
C ALA A 45 -15.36 -26.68 -13.13
N GLY A 46 -14.47 -27.61 -12.85
CA GLY A 46 -13.28 -27.42 -12.02
C GLY A 46 -12.32 -26.43 -12.68
N GLY A 47 -12.68 -25.15 -12.72
CA GLY A 47 -11.84 -24.06 -13.22
C GLY A 47 -11.41 -23.15 -12.06
N PHE A 48 -10.27 -22.48 -12.22
CA PHE A 48 -9.85 -21.45 -11.29
C PHE A 48 -10.62 -20.14 -11.53
N GLN A 49 -10.73 -19.34 -10.49
CA GLN A 49 -11.27 -17.99 -10.56
C GLN A 49 -10.14 -16.97 -10.48
N SER A 50 -10.27 -15.87 -11.21
CA SER A 50 -9.28 -14.78 -11.17
C SER A 50 -9.94 -13.50 -10.65
N VAL A 51 -9.28 -12.87 -9.67
CA VAL A 51 -9.70 -11.59 -9.09
C VAL A 51 -8.56 -10.60 -9.21
N SER A 52 -8.81 -9.45 -9.84
CA SER A 52 -7.81 -8.39 -9.95
C SER A 52 -7.87 -7.45 -8.76
N VAL A 53 -6.71 -7.24 -8.10
CA VAL A 53 -6.59 -6.42 -6.89
C VAL A 53 -5.43 -5.44 -7.03
N ALA A 54 -5.68 -4.16 -6.75
CA ALA A 54 -4.58 -3.21 -6.58
C ALA A 54 -4.16 -3.16 -5.10
N VAL A 55 -2.86 -3.24 -4.87
CA VAL A 55 -2.26 -3.33 -3.54
C VAL A 55 -1.02 -2.43 -3.47
N ASN A 56 -0.82 -1.75 -2.35
CA ASN A 56 0.39 -0.98 -2.11
C ASN A 56 1.59 -1.92 -1.87
N ALA A 57 2.80 -1.38 -2.03
CA ALA A 57 4.04 -2.16 -1.95
C ALA A 57 4.25 -2.82 -0.59
N ASP A 58 3.92 -2.11 0.49
CA ASP A 58 4.16 -2.58 1.85
C ASP A 58 3.19 -3.68 2.26
N SER A 59 1.89 -3.51 2.00
CA SER A 59 0.91 -4.58 2.24
C SER A 59 1.23 -5.83 1.44
N LEU A 60 1.69 -5.68 0.18
CA LEU A 60 2.09 -6.82 -0.64
C LEU A 60 3.34 -7.52 -0.09
N ALA A 61 4.30 -6.76 0.43
CA ALA A 61 5.55 -7.29 0.98
C ALA A 61 5.40 -7.92 2.37
N THR A 62 4.28 -7.68 3.06
CA THR A 62 4.02 -8.18 4.41
C THR A 62 2.87 -9.19 4.41
N TRP A 63 1.70 -8.78 4.77
CA TRP A 63 0.56 -9.66 5.11
C TRP A 63 -0.31 -10.10 3.93
N PHE A 64 -0.39 -9.31 2.84
CA PHE A 64 -1.33 -9.60 1.76
C PHE A 64 -0.99 -10.86 0.98
N ILE A 65 0.30 -11.23 0.90
CA ILE A 65 0.74 -12.45 0.24
C ILE A 65 0.19 -13.71 0.92
N ASP A 66 -0.06 -13.67 2.22
CA ASP A 66 -0.66 -14.79 2.95
C ASP A 66 -2.13 -14.99 2.57
N ALA A 67 -2.88 -13.89 2.38
CA ALA A 67 -4.24 -13.96 1.83
C ALA A 67 -4.24 -14.60 0.43
N VAL A 68 -3.32 -14.18 -0.44
CA VAL A 68 -3.16 -14.74 -1.80
C VAL A 68 -2.83 -16.23 -1.75
N GLY A 69 -1.92 -16.62 -0.86
CA GLY A 69 -1.55 -18.02 -0.67
C GLY A 69 -2.73 -18.89 -0.22
N THR A 70 -3.54 -18.41 0.70
CA THR A 70 -4.73 -19.11 1.19
C THR A 70 -5.82 -19.20 0.12
N LEU A 71 -6.11 -18.10 -0.57
CA LEU A 71 -7.06 -18.07 -1.71
C LEU A 71 -6.69 -19.10 -2.79
N SER A 72 -5.42 -19.17 -3.15
CA SER A 72 -4.95 -20.09 -4.18
C SER A 72 -5.05 -21.55 -3.74
N ARG A 73 -4.62 -21.88 -2.50
CA ARG A 73 -4.55 -23.27 -2.03
C ARG A 73 -5.88 -23.84 -1.60
N GLU A 74 -6.72 -23.05 -0.94
CA GLU A 74 -7.93 -23.56 -0.31
C GLU A 74 -9.19 -23.24 -1.12
N ASP A 75 -9.22 -22.09 -1.78
CA ASP A 75 -10.42 -21.58 -2.43
C ASP A 75 -10.35 -21.67 -3.98
N SER A 76 -9.20 -22.07 -4.56
CA SER A 76 -8.95 -22.09 -6.01
C SER A 76 -9.20 -20.73 -6.69
N ILE A 77 -8.93 -19.64 -5.96
CA ILE A 77 -9.03 -18.27 -6.42
C ILE A 77 -7.63 -17.70 -6.62
N PHE A 78 -7.33 -17.21 -7.82
CA PHE A 78 -6.04 -16.65 -8.19
C PHE A 78 -6.15 -15.13 -8.33
N CYS A 79 -5.16 -14.42 -7.81
CA CYS A 79 -5.14 -12.96 -7.84
C CYS A 79 -4.28 -12.43 -8.98
N ASP A 80 -4.83 -11.55 -9.83
CA ASP A 80 -4.06 -10.67 -10.69
C ASP A 80 -3.73 -9.39 -9.91
N LEU A 81 -2.50 -9.31 -9.40
CA LEU A 81 -2.09 -8.21 -8.52
C LEU A 81 -1.52 -7.05 -9.32
N ARG A 82 -2.02 -5.85 -9.03
CA ARG A 82 -1.51 -4.59 -9.56
C ARG A 82 -0.85 -3.82 -8.42
N ARG A 83 0.46 -3.62 -8.50
CA ARG A 83 1.18 -2.80 -7.52
C ARG A 83 1.13 -1.34 -7.98
N GLU A 84 0.35 -0.53 -7.30
CA GLU A 84 0.12 0.87 -7.67
C GLU A 84 0.08 1.78 -6.44
N GLY A 85 0.47 3.05 -6.66
CA GLY A 85 0.27 4.09 -5.66
C GLY A 85 -1.21 4.48 -5.55
N GLU A 86 -1.58 5.09 -4.42
CA GLU A 86 -2.97 5.35 -4.03
C GLU A 86 -3.84 6.07 -5.08
N PHE A 87 -3.27 7.06 -5.78
CA PHE A 87 -4.03 7.79 -6.81
C PHE A 87 -4.42 6.91 -7.99
N HIS A 88 -3.54 6.00 -8.40
CA HIS A 88 -3.79 5.09 -9.52
C HIS A 88 -4.72 3.96 -9.11
N SER A 89 -4.57 3.40 -7.93
CA SER A 89 -5.43 2.33 -7.40
C SER A 89 -6.91 2.71 -7.41
N SER A 90 -7.24 3.90 -6.91
CA SER A 90 -8.61 4.40 -6.92
C SER A 90 -9.16 4.62 -8.34
N ALA A 91 -8.33 5.06 -9.29
CA ALA A 91 -8.72 5.20 -10.68
C ALA A 91 -9.00 3.85 -11.34
N MET A 92 -8.17 2.84 -11.08
CA MET A 92 -8.34 1.46 -11.57
C MET A 92 -9.63 0.81 -11.03
N LEU A 93 -10.00 1.06 -9.76
CA LEU A 93 -11.26 0.57 -9.22
C LEU A 93 -12.48 1.26 -9.86
N ARG A 94 -12.38 2.56 -10.15
CA ARG A 94 -13.45 3.32 -10.84
C ARG A 94 -13.64 2.85 -12.28
N SER A 95 -12.56 2.61 -13.00
CA SER A 95 -12.61 2.12 -14.39
C SER A 95 -12.98 0.65 -14.48
N GLY A 96 -12.87 -0.08 -13.36
CA GLY A 96 -13.09 -1.51 -13.30
C GLY A 96 -11.89 -2.34 -13.77
N GLU A 97 -10.70 -1.74 -13.89
CA GLU A 97 -9.47 -2.48 -14.19
C GLU A 97 -9.07 -3.43 -13.07
N VAL A 98 -9.45 -3.10 -11.84
CA VAL A 98 -9.38 -3.98 -10.68
C VAL A 98 -10.74 -4.08 -10.00
N MET A 99 -10.97 -5.20 -9.34
CA MET A 99 -12.21 -5.49 -8.60
C MET A 99 -12.16 -4.99 -7.16
N ALA A 100 -10.94 -4.86 -6.61
CA ALA A 100 -10.71 -4.38 -5.26
C ALA A 100 -9.37 -3.66 -5.14
N VAL A 101 -9.25 -2.85 -4.08
CA VAL A 101 -8.02 -2.12 -3.74
C VAL A 101 -7.79 -2.10 -2.23
N ILE A 102 -6.52 -2.06 -1.84
CA ILE A 102 -6.09 -1.64 -0.49
C ILE A 102 -5.65 -0.18 -0.58
N THR A 103 -6.22 0.67 0.27
CA THR A 103 -6.00 2.13 0.24
C THR A 103 -5.97 2.69 1.66
N SER A 104 -5.29 3.81 1.88
CA SER A 104 -5.36 4.59 3.13
C SER A 104 -6.55 5.58 3.14
N LYS A 105 -7.31 5.67 2.05
CA LYS A 105 -8.42 6.62 1.89
C LYS A 105 -9.76 5.99 2.20
N PRO A 106 -10.54 6.56 3.17
CA PRO A 106 -11.86 6.06 3.52
C PRO A 106 -12.96 6.45 2.52
N GLU A 107 -12.68 7.35 1.57
CA GLU A 107 -13.69 7.90 0.68
C GLU A 107 -14.24 6.82 -0.26
N LYS A 108 -15.53 6.56 -0.11
CA LYS A 108 -16.23 5.54 -0.87
C LYS A 108 -16.34 5.90 -2.36
N ILE A 109 -15.87 5.01 -3.20
CA ILE A 109 -16.08 5.10 -4.65
C ILE A 109 -17.52 4.66 -4.98
N PRO A 110 -18.27 5.40 -5.81
CA PRO A 110 -19.63 5.01 -6.20
C PRO A 110 -19.69 3.60 -6.78
N GLY A 111 -20.61 2.78 -6.27
CA GLY A 111 -20.75 1.36 -6.66
C GLY A 111 -19.72 0.41 -6.03
N CYS A 112 -18.98 0.87 -5.02
CA CYS A 112 -18.07 0.04 -4.23
C CYS A 112 -18.49 0.01 -2.76
N SER A 113 -18.07 -1.01 -2.02
CA SER A 113 -18.07 -1.05 -0.56
C SER A 113 -16.70 -0.62 -0.03
N VAL A 114 -16.67 -0.15 1.22
CA VAL A 114 -15.45 0.21 1.96
C VAL A 114 -15.53 -0.45 3.32
N GLU A 115 -14.49 -1.15 3.70
CA GLU A 115 -14.38 -1.85 4.98
C GLU A 115 -13.02 -1.53 5.60
N THR A 116 -12.95 -1.28 6.90
CA THR A 116 -11.69 -1.04 7.62
C THR A 116 -10.93 -2.35 7.76
N LEU A 117 -9.64 -2.35 7.40
CA LEU A 117 -8.74 -3.50 7.59
C LEU A 117 -7.98 -3.44 8.91
N GLY A 118 -7.68 -2.25 9.39
CA GLY A 118 -6.85 -1.97 10.55
C GLY A 118 -5.87 -0.84 10.28
N VAL A 119 -4.82 -0.74 11.09
CA VAL A 119 -3.81 0.31 11.03
C VAL A 119 -2.44 -0.31 10.79
N ALA A 120 -1.77 0.09 9.74
CA ALA A 120 -0.38 -0.27 9.47
C ALA A 120 0.54 0.66 10.28
N ARG A 121 1.46 0.06 11.05
CA ARG A 121 2.44 0.79 11.87
C ARG A 121 3.81 0.75 11.23
N TYR A 122 4.49 1.90 11.27
CA TYR A 122 5.83 2.09 10.71
C TYR A 122 6.76 2.68 11.77
N TRP A 123 8.03 2.29 11.73
CA TRP A 123 9.06 2.82 12.60
C TRP A 123 10.16 3.50 11.80
N CYS A 124 10.58 4.69 12.27
CA CYS A 124 11.82 5.31 11.82
C CYS A 124 12.98 4.52 12.42
N VAL A 125 13.80 3.88 11.61
CA VAL A 125 14.85 2.99 12.08
C VAL A 125 16.16 3.18 11.32
N ALA A 126 17.24 2.81 11.99
CA ALA A 126 18.59 2.70 11.44
C ALA A 126 19.39 1.63 12.19
N THR A 127 20.54 1.23 11.67
CA THR A 127 21.50 0.40 12.43
C THR A 127 22.24 1.22 13.49
N PRO A 128 22.70 0.59 14.59
CA PRO A 128 23.56 1.29 15.58
C PRO A 128 24.81 1.91 14.96
N ASP A 129 25.47 1.24 14.02
CA ASP A 129 26.64 1.74 13.33
C ASP A 129 26.33 2.98 12.48
N TYR A 130 25.17 3.00 11.83
CA TYR A 130 24.68 4.19 11.12
C TYR A 130 24.50 5.37 12.09
N VAL A 131 23.83 5.14 13.23
CA VAL A 131 23.60 6.16 14.25
C VAL A 131 24.95 6.70 14.78
N GLN A 132 25.89 5.82 15.10
CA GLN A 132 27.23 6.23 15.55
C GLN A 132 27.94 7.09 14.51
N ARG A 133 27.78 6.79 13.23
CA ARG A 133 28.48 7.47 12.14
C ARG A 133 27.89 8.83 11.79
N TYR A 134 26.56 8.96 11.73
CA TYR A 134 25.87 10.14 11.22
C TYR A 134 25.19 10.97 12.30
N LEU A 135 24.81 10.35 13.42
CA LEU A 135 24.08 10.95 14.52
C LEU A 135 24.75 10.64 15.88
N PRO A 136 26.06 10.93 16.06
CA PRO A 136 26.84 10.45 17.21
C PRO A 136 26.32 10.95 18.57
N GLY A 137 25.54 12.02 18.58
CA GLY A 137 24.89 12.55 19.78
C GLY A 137 23.51 12.00 20.10
N TRP A 138 22.99 11.07 19.27
CA TRP A 138 21.66 10.48 19.42
C TRP A 138 21.46 9.80 20.78
N PRO A 139 20.28 9.93 21.42
CA PRO A 139 19.15 10.79 21.05
C PRO A 139 19.22 12.20 21.66
N LYS A 140 20.23 12.52 22.44
CA LYS A 140 20.26 13.72 23.31
C LYS A 140 20.77 14.99 22.64
N ARG A 141 21.64 14.87 21.68
CA ARG A 141 22.31 16.01 21.01
C ARG A 141 22.51 15.70 19.54
N VAL A 142 21.54 16.04 18.74
CA VAL A 142 21.63 15.94 17.28
C VAL A 142 21.36 17.32 16.72
N SER A 143 22.25 17.79 15.88
CA SER A 143 22.08 19.05 15.18
C SER A 143 21.32 18.84 13.87
N ARG A 144 20.67 19.88 13.37
CA ARG A 144 20.04 19.88 12.06
C ARG A 144 21.04 19.57 10.94
N GLU A 145 22.29 20.05 11.08
CA GLU A 145 23.35 19.78 10.11
C GLU A 145 23.69 18.28 10.03
N GLU A 146 23.73 17.57 11.16
CA GLU A 146 23.92 16.12 11.19
C GLU A 146 22.76 15.40 10.53
N LEU A 147 21.51 15.78 10.83
CA LEU A 147 20.32 15.23 10.15
C LEU A 147 20.34 15.46 8.64
N ASN A 148 20.74 16.66 8.21
CA ASN A 148 20.82 17.00 6.79
C ASN A 148 21.95 16.26 6.05
N ARG A 149 22.96 15.78 6.74
CA ARG A 149 24.05 14.95 6.19
C ARG A 149 23.76 13.45 6.25
N ALA A 150 22.82 13.04 7.07
CA ALA A 150 22.47 11.65 7.27
C ALA A 150 21.70 11.10 6.06
N PRO A 151 22.22 10.08 5.35
CA PRO A 151 21.53 9.51 4.19
C PRO A 151 20.18 8.89 4.55
N VAL A 152 19.17 9.10 3.70
CA VAL A 152 17.83 8.56 3.85
C VAL A 152 17.45 7.67 2.66
N VAL A 153 16.67 6.63 2.90
CA VAL A 153 16.00 5.89 1.82
C VAL A 153 14.60 6.45 1.62
N GLU A 154 14.22 6.66 0.38
CA GLU A 154 12.86 6.99 -0.05
C GLU A 154 12.36 5.96 -1.07
N TYR A 155 11.04 5.75 -1.10
CA TYR A 155 10.45 4.80 -2.05
C TYR A 155 10.50 5.37 -3.48
N ASP A 156 9.99 6.57 -3.67
CA ASP A 156 10.08 7.32 -4.92
C ASP A 156 10.04 8.85 -4.70
N ARG A 157 10.18 9.62 -5.78
CA ARG A 157 10.21 11.09 -5.72
C ARG A 157 8.85 11.75 -5.41
N LYS A 158 7.78 10.98 -5.31
CA LYS A 158 6.42 11.43 -5.01
C LYS A 158 5.96 10.98 -3.62
N ASP A 159 6.80 10.25 -2.92
CA ASP A 159 6.53 9.76 -1.59
C ASP A 159 6.86 10.85 -0.57
N PHE A 160 5.84 11.31 0.15
CA PHE A 160 5.96 12.32 1.22
C PHE A 160 5.97 11.68 2.62
N VAL A 161 5.97 10.37 2.71
CA VAL A 161 5.89 9.65 3.99
C VAL A 161 7.17 9.88 4.81
N GLN A 162 8.31 10.03 4.14
CA GLN A 162 9.59 10.35 4.79
C GLN A 162 9.62 11.75 5.40
N ASP A 163 8.88 12.71 4.86
CA ASP A 163 8.78 14.05 5.46
C ASP A 163 8.11 13.96 6.85
N VAL A 164 7.10 13.11 6.99
CA VAL A 164 6.45 12.83 8.29
C VAL A 164 7.44 12.21 9.26
N ALA A 165 8.21 11.22 8.81
CA ALA A 165 9.23 10.55 9.61
C ALA A 165 10.31 11.53 10.09
N ARG A 166 10.74 12.44 9.21
CA ARG A 166 11.74 13.47 9.54
C ARG A 166 11.23 14.42 10.61
N VAL A 167 10.00 14.90 10.51
CA VAL A 167 9.37 15.75 11.54
C VAL A 167 9.36 15.04 12.89
N LEU A 168 9.04 13.76 12.95
CA LEU A 168 9.08 12.99 14.21
C LEU A 168 10.49 12.90 14.78
N ILE A 169 11.50 12.67 13.94
CA ILE A 169 12.90 12.63 14.39
C ILE A 169 13.34 14.00 14.91
N GLU A 170 12.99 15.09 14.22
CA GLU A 170 13.30 16.46 14.67
C GLU A 170 12.65 16.77 16.03
N GLN A 171 11.38 16.36 16.23
CA GLN A 171 10.69 16.50 17.50
C GLN A 171 11.36 15.68 18.62
N GLU A 172 11.79 14.45 18.35
CA GLU A 172 12.47 13.58 19.31
C GLU A 172 13.75 14.22 19.87
N VAL A 173 14.49 14.94 19.03
CA VAL A 173 15.74 15.62 19.42
C VAL A 173 15.53 17.08 19.82
N GLY A 174 14.28 17.55 19.91
CA GLY A 174 13.94 18.92 20.35
C GLY A 174 14.27 20.02 19.34
N LEU A 175 14.33 19.70 18.06
CA LEU A 175 14.46 20.69 16.99
C LEU A 175 13.07 21.18 16.56
N GLU A 176 12.96 22.50 16.30
CA GLU A 176 11.74 23.05 15.70
C GLU A 176 11.63 22.59 14.24
N ALA A 177 10.43 22.19 13.83
CA ALA A 177 10.18 21.81 12.44
C ALA A 177 10.39 23.02 11.51
N GLU A 178 11.16 22.85 10.45
CA GLU A 178 11.30 23.85 9.38
C GLU A 178 10.29 23.61 8.26
N GLU A 179 9.75 24.69 7.70
CA GLU A 179 8.84 24.61 6.54
C GLU A 179 9.55 24.12 5.27
N THR A 180 10.88 24.28 5.19
CA THR A 180 11.70 23.83 4.06
C THR A 180 12.76 22.84 4.52
N PHE A 181 12.56 21.57 4.15
CA PHE A 181 13.57 20.54 4.38
C PHE A 181 14.76 20.75 3.46
N THR A 182 15.95 20.90 4.04
CA THR A 182 17.19 20.79 3.27
C THR A 182 17.33 19.32 2.84
N GLN A 183 17.57 19.07 1.55
CA GLN A 183 17.65 17.69 1.02
C GLN A 183 18.81 16.94 1.68
N SER A 184 18.48 15.90 2.45
CA SER A 184 19.45 14.88 2.85
C SER A 184 19.89 14.08 1.62
N PRO A 185 21.10 13.50 1.64
CA PRO A 185 21.47 12.52 0.61
C PRO A 185 20.44 11.42 0.54
N THR A 186 19.73 11.30 -0.58
CA THR A 186 18.58 10.42 -0.72
C THR A 186 18.88 9.29 -1.68
N ILE A 187 18.53 8.07 -1.28
CA ILE A 187 18.61 6.86 -2.09
C ILE A 187 17.19 6.40 -2.41
N TYR A 188 16.83 6.35 -3.69
CA TYR A 188 15.50 5.93 -4.12
C TYR A 188 15.46 4.43 -4.41
N ILE A 189 14.62 3.68 -3.66
CA ILE A 189 14.46 2.23 -3.80
C ILE A 189 12.96 1.90 -3.93
N PRO A 190 12.44 1.69 -5.16
CA PRO A 190 11.01 1.45 -5.41
C PRO A 190 10.60 0.00 -5.19
N SER A 191 11.06 -0.58 -4.09
CA SER A 191 10.79 -1.96 -3.68
C SER A 191 10.78 -2.02 -2.16
N SER A 192 9.65 -2.31 -1.53
CA SER A 192 9.53 -2.33 -0.07
C SER A 192 10.52 -3.30 0.61
N PRO A 193 10.70 -4.56 0.14
CA PRO A 193 11.70 -5.44 0.73
C PRO A 193 13.14 -4.96 0.56
N ASP A 194 13.49 -4.40 -0.61
CA ASP A 194 14.86 -3.92 -0.83
C ASP A 194 15.13 -2.61 -0.09
N TYR A 195 14.11 -1.79 0.11
CA TYR A 195 14.14 -0.61 0.98
C TYR A 195 14.51 -1.03 2.42
N ALA A 196 13.77 -1.99 3.00
CA ALA A 196 14.06 -2.52 4.33
C ALA A 196 15.49 -3.09 4.40
N ARG A 197 15.91 -3.88 3.41
CA ARG A 197 17.29 -4.43 3.33
C ARG A 197 18.37 -3.35 3.29
N ALA A 198 18.13 -2.23 2.59
CA ALA A 198 19.09 -1.14 2.54
C ALA A 198 19.27 -0.46 3.91
N VAL A 199 18.21 -0.32 4.67
CA VAL A 199 18.27 0.18 6.05
C VAL A 199 18.98 -0.81 6.96
N SER A 200 18.64 -2.10 6.90
CA SER A 200 19.29 -3.18 7.66
C SER A 200 20.78 -3.32 7.34
N ALA A 201 21.18 -3.00 6.11
CA ALA A 201 22.59 -2.95 5.72
C ALA A 201 23.34 -1.70 6.22
N GLY A 202 22.67 -0.79 6.95
CA GLY A 202 23.27 0.44 7.49
C GLY A 202 23.62 1.49 6.42
N ILE A 203 23.02 1.39 5.23
CA ILE A 203 23.28 2.33 4.12
C ILE A 203 22.63 3.69 4.40
N ALA A 204 21.42 3.67 4.97
CA ALA A 204 20.62 4.85 5.24
C ALA A 204 19.61 4.56 6.37
N TRP A 205 18.98 5.60 6.92
CA TRP A 205 17.80 5.42 7.77
C TRP A 205 16.53 5.43 6.90
N GLY A 206 15.44 4.88 7.44
CA GLY A 206 14.16 4.87 6.73
C GLY A 206 12.97 4.59 7.62
N LEU A 207 11.79 4.78 7.06
CA LEU A 207 10.51 4.43 7.67
C LEU A 207 10.07 3.06 7.16
N ILE A 208 10.03 2.05 8.04
CA ILE A 208 9.80 0.64 7.68
C ILE A 208 8.55 0.14 8.37
N PRO A 209 7.69 -0.65 7.69
CA PRO A 209 6.59 -1.37 8.34
C PRO A 209 7.07 -2.21 9.51
N GLU A 210 6.33 -2.21 10.63
CA GLU A 210 6.70 -2.99 11.83
C GLU A 210 6.92 -4.46 11.50
N ALA A 211 6.10 -5.06 10.65
CA ALA A 211 6.25 -6.44 10.20
C ALA A 211 7.60 -6.74 9.53
N GLN A 212 8.25 -5.74 8.92
CA GLN A 212 9.55 -5.91 8.26
C GLN A 212 10.76 -5.62 9.17
N CYS A 213 10.56 -5.01 10.35
CA CYS A 213 11.68 -4.63 11.22
C CYS A 213 11.55 -5.14 12.67
N ALA A 214 10.46 -5.79 13.05
CA ALA A 214 10.21 -6.22 14.43
C ALA A 214 11.30 -7.14 14.98
N GLU A 215 11.74 -8.14 14.22
CA GLU A 215 12.80 -9.09 14.63
C GLU A 215 14.15 -8.37 14.77
N GLU A 216 14.49 -7.48 13.86
CA GLU A 216 15.74 -6.73 13.89
C GLU A 216 15.76 -5.69 15.01
N LEU A 217 14.61 -5.08 15.34
CA LEU A 217 14.46 -4.25 16.52
C LEU A 217 14.62 -5.06 17.80
N ALA A 218 14.00 -6.24 17.88
CA ALA A 218 14.11 -7.12 19.05
C ALA A 218 15.52 -7.64 19.28
N SER A 219 16.28 -7.91 18.21
CA SER A 219 17.68 -8.34 18.29
C SER A 219 18.66 -7.19 18.52
N GLY A 220 18.22 -5.95 18.39
CA GLY A 220 19.09 -4.76 18.47
C GLY A 220 19.91 -4.50 17.21
N HIS A 221 19.66 -5.21 16.12
CA HIS A 221 20.27 -4.93 14.81
C HIS A 221 19.79 -3.59 14.24
N LEU A 222 18.54 -3.24 14.49
CA LEU A 222 17.98 -1.91 14.24
C LEU A 222 17.64 -1.20 15.56
N VAL A 223 17.70 0.12 15.54
CA VAL A 223 17.27 1.00 16.64
C VAL A 223 16.26 2.02 16.11
N LYS A 224 15.31 2.40 16.96
CA LYS A 224 14.31 3.41 16.63
C LYS A 224 14.90 4.81 16.71
N LEU A 225 14.62 5.63 15.69
CA LEU A 225 14.97 7.04 15.63
C LEU A 225 13.80 7.97 16.06
N ALA A 226 12.68 7.41 16.47
CA ALA A 226 11.58 8.11 17.09
C ALA A 226 10.86 7.17 18.06
N ALA A 227 10.42 7.68 19.20
CA ALA A 227 9.66 6.89 20.18
C ALA A 227 8.23 6.60 19.70
N THR A 228 7.69 7.49 18.86
CA THR A 228 6.33 7.37 18.30
C THR A 228 6.38 6.76 16.90
N PRO A 229 5.55 5.75 16.60
CA PRO A 229 5.41 5.22 15.25
C PRO A 229 4.61 6.16 14.35
N VAL A 230 4.75 5.98 13.04
CA VAL A 230 3.82 6.53 12.06
C VAL A 230 2.75 5.48 11.78
N GLU A 231 1.49 5.88 11.80
CA GLU A 231 0.36 4.97 11.65
C GLU A 231 -0.54 5.40 10.50
N PHE A 232 -0.88 4.44 9.61
CA PHE A 232 -1.77 4.66 8.49
C PHE A 232 -2.94 3.70 8.55
N PRO A 233 -4.21 4.21 8.60
CA PRO A 233 -5.37 3.35 8.48
C PRO A 233 -5.42 2.73 7.09
N LEU A 234 -5.79 1.46 7.00
CA LEU A 234 -5.97 0.75 5.75
C LEU A 234 -7.42 0.30 5.59
N TYR A 235 -7.89 0.43 4.36
CA TYR A 235 -9.26 0.10 3.96
C TYR A 235 -9.25 -0.86 2.79
N TRP A 236 -10.19 -1.82 2.79
CA TRP A 236 -10.55 -2.66 1.68
C TRP A 236 -11.69 -2.02 0.93
N GLN A 237 -11.47 -1.60 -0.31
CA GLN A 237 -12.54 -1.14 -1.18
C GLN A 237 -12.71 -2.14 -2.32
N ARG A 238 -13.95 -2.58 -2.56
CA ARG A 238 -14.27 -3.54 -3.61
C ARG A 238 -15.57 -3.21 -4.31
N TRP A 239 -15.79 -3.80 -5.45
CA TRP A 239 -17.09 -3.74 -6.10
C TRP A 239 -18.19 -4.24 -5.16
N ASN A 240 -19.28 -3.48 -5.10
CA ASN A 240 -20.47 -3.87 -4.34
C ASN A 240 -21.37 -4.74 -5.23
N ILE A 241 -20.94 -5.97 -5.48
CA ILE A 241 -21.64 -6.99 -6.24
C ILE A 241 -21.93 -8.19 -5.34
N ASN A 242 -23.04 -8.88 -5.59
CA ASN A 242 -23.36 -10.11 -4.90
C ASN A 242 -22.61 -11.27 -5.59
N SER A 243 -21.46 -11.65 -5.04
CA SER A 243 -20.55 -12.65 -5.59
C SER A 243 -19.92 -13.45 -4.44
N PRO A 244 -20.18 -14.76 -4.37
CA PRO A 244 -19.54 -15.65 -3.40
C PRO A 244 -18.00 -15.60 -3.44
N VAL A 245 -17.44 -15.41 -4.64
CA VAL A 245 -15.98 -15.26 -4.81
C VAL A 245 -15.48 -13.99 -4.14
N MET A 246 -16.12 -12.85 -4.38
CA MET A 246 -15.71 -11.58 -3.75
C MET A 246 -15.90 -11.59 -2.23
N GLU A 247 -16.91 -12.30 -1.72
CA GLU A 247 -17.09 -12.50 -0.28
C GLU A 247 -15.96 -13.35 0.32
N THR A 248 -15.58 -14.45 -0.37
CA THR A 248 -14.46 -15.29 0.05
C THR A 248 -13.15 -14.50 0.06
N VAL A 249 -12.86 -13.75 -1.02
CA VAL A 249 -11.67 -12.88 -1.10
C VAL A 249 -11.67 -11.88 0.05
N THR A 250 -12.79 -11.19 0.29
CA THR A 250 -12.92 -10.21 1.39
C THR A 250 -12.63 -10.84 2.74
N ARG A 251 -13.21 -12.00 3.02
CA ARG A 251 -12.99 -12.73 4.27
C ARG A 251 -11.51 -13.10 4.46
N ARG A 252 -10.86 -13.66 3.43
CA ARG A 252 -9.42 -14.04 3.48
C ARG A 252 -8.51 -12.83 3.66
N VAL A 253 -8.83 -11.71 3.01
CA VAL A 253 -8.10 -10.45 3.19
C VAL A 253 -8.21 -9.95 4.64
N HIS A 254 -9.41 -9.96 5.22
CA HIS A 254 -9.59 -9.60 6.63
C HIS A 254 -8.90 -10.56 7.60
N GLU A 255 -8.90 -11.86 7.32
CA GLU A 255 -8.20 -12.86 8.14
C GLU A 255 -6.69 -12.59 8.16
N ALA A 256 -6.08 -12.35 6.99
CA ALA A 256 -4.65 -12.04 6.90
C ALA A 256 -4.31 -10.67 7.55
N ALA A 257 -5.14 -9.65 7.31
CA ALA A 257 -4.92 -8.33 7.89
C ALA A 257 -4.89 -8.35 9.43
N ARG A 258 -5.72 -9.17 10.08
CA ARG A 258 -5.74 -9.32 11.55
C ARG A 258 -4.44 -9.86 12.14
N GLY A 259 -3.63 -10.55 11.37
CA GLY A 259 -2.34 -11.07 11.83
C GLY A 259 -1.24 -10.00 11.93
N ASP A 260 -1.39 -8.90 11.21
CA ASP A 260 -0.32 -7.92 10.99
C ASP A 260 -0.72 -6.47 11.32
N LEU A 261 -1.99 -6.11 11.12
CA LEU A 261 -2.50 -4.77 11.38
C LEU A 261 -3.05 -4.65 12.81
N ILE A 262 -3.00 -3.42 13.33
CA ILE A 262 -3.53 -3.08 14.66
C ILE A 262 -5.01 -2.68 14.51
N TYR A 263 -5.82 -3.03 15.51
CA TYR A 263 -7.25 -2.76 15.57
C TYR A 263 -7.59 -1.77 16.69
#